data_d69c897bbefc47840717a8f9e5d8ed11
#
_entry.id   d69c897bbefc47840717a8f9e5d8ed11
#
_cell.length_a   1.000
_cell.length_b   1.000
_cell.length_c   1.000
_cell.angle_alpha   90.00
_cell.angle_beta   90.00
_cell.angle_gamma   90.00
#
_symmetry.space_group_name_H-M   'P 1'
#
loop_
_entity.id
_entity.type
_entity.pdbx_description
1 polymer ?
#
loop_
_entity_poly.entity_id
_entity_poly.type
_entity_poly.pdbx_seq_one_letter_code
_entity_poly.pdbx_strand_id
1 'polypeptide(L)'
;APEVETTAEDIAEMEVRGAATIAAAAADALAAQARDSDADSPAAFREELRTAARRLRDTRPTAVSLPNALRYVLNEVDGDSVEELRASTVEAVDRFCTQLERAQDDLGAIGANRLRDGDTIMTHCHSTDALACVEAALDDGKEIEAVVKETRPRKQGHITAKQLREWDVPVTMVVDNAARRYLDDVDHVLVGADSIAADGSVVNKVGTSMLAVSARERGVPVMVAAQTLKLHPDTLTGHTVEIEMRDETEVLSDEERADIGDVTVENPAFDVTPPRYVDAIVTERGQFPPESVVTLMREQYGEGTSEPWAAE
;
A
#
# COMPACT_ATOMS: atom_id res chain seq x y z
N ALA A 1 -4.12 -25.72 -7.61
CA ALA A 1 -2.99 -25.78 -8.56
C ALA A 1 -1.66 -25.68 -7.80
N PRO A 2 -0.56 -26.28 -8.28
CA PRO A 2 0.76 -26.12 -7.67
C PRO A 2 1.18 -24.66 -7.55
N GLU A 3 0.81 -23.84 -8.50
CA GLU A 3 1.13 -22.41 -8.55
C GLU A 3 0.50 -21.63 -7.40
N VAL A 4 -0.70 -21.98 -6.93
CA VAL A 4 -1.32 -21.39 -5.73
C VAL A 4 -0.48 -21.62 -4.48
N GLU A 5 0.04 -22.87 -4.30
CA GLU A 5 0.88 -23.19 -3.14
C GLU A 5 2.22 -22.47 -3.21
N THR A 6 2.89 -22.47 -4.37
CA THR A 6 4.15 -21.75 -4.57
C THR A 6 3.97 -20.25 -4.30
N THR A 7 2.96 -19.63 -4.90
CA THR A 7 2.68 -18.19 -4.65
C THR A 7 2.35 -17.92 -3.19
N ALA A 8 1.60 -18.81 -2.53
CA ALA A 8 1.29 -18.69 -1.11
C ALA A 8 2.54 -18.75 -0.24
N GLU A 9 3.49 -19.64 -0.54
CA GLU A 9 4.78 -19.77 0.15
C GLU A 9 5.64 -18.53 -0.08
N ASP A 10 5.79 -18.06 -1.33
CA ASP A 10 6.59 -16.89 -1.69
C ASP A 10 6.08 -15.60 -1.00
N ILE A 11 4.75 -15.46 -0.86
CA ILE A 11 4.15 -14.33 -0.13
C ILE A 11 4.42 -14.46 1.38
N ALA A 12 4.26 -15.66 1.95
CA ALA A 12 4.48 -15.90 3.38
C ALA A 12 5.94 -15.69 3.78
N GLU A 13 6.89 -16.16 2.96
CA GLU A 13 8.33 -16.02 3.17
C GLU A 13 8.88 -14.64 2.78
N MET A 14 8.00 -13.76 2.29
CA MET A 14 8.35 -12.40 1.86
C MET A 14 9.34 -12.34 0.68
N GLU A 15 9.39 -13.39 -0.15
CA GLU A 15 10.08 -13.35 -1.45
C GLU A 15 9.34 -12.43 -2.42
N VAL A 16 7.99 -12.49 -2.43
CA VAL A 16 7.13 -11.53 -3.11
C VAL A 16 6.77 -10.39 -2.15
N ARG A 17 7.17 -9.16 -2.51
CA ARG A 17 7.03 -7.94 -1.69
C ARG A 17 6.41 -6.80 -2.48
N GLY A 18 5.79 -5.87 -1.75
CA GLY A 18 5.12 -4.70 -2.33
C GLY A 18 3.65 -4.97 -2.63
N ALA A 19 2.79 -3.97 -2.35
CA ALA A 19 1.34 -4.12 -2.42
C ALA A 19 0.88 -4.56 -3.81
N ALA A 20 1.34 -3.89 -4.87
CA ALA A 20 0.97 -4.19 -6.24
C ALA A 20 1.49 -5.58 -6.70
N THR A 21 2.75 -5.92 -6.35
CA THR A 21 3.35 -7.21 -6.72
C THR A 21 2.63 -8.39 -6.05
N ILE A 22 2.31 -8.27 -4.76
CA ILE A 22 1.53 -9.28 -4.03
C ILE A 22 0.15 -9.45 -4.65
N ALA A 23 -0.52 -8.35 -4.99
CA ALA A 23 -1.84 -8.34 -5.60
C ALA A 23 -1.85 -9.01 -6.97
N ALA A 24 -0.87 -8.68 -7.83
CA ALA A 24 -0.72 -9.29 -9.15
C ALA A 24 -0.45 -10.79 -9.02
N ALA A 25 0.52 -11.22 -8.19
CA ALA A 25 0.84 -12.61 -7.97
C ALA A 25 -0.36 -13.42 -7.48
N ALA A 26 -1.15 -12.87 -6.56
CA ALA A 26 -2.36 -13.52 -6.05
C ALA A 26 -3.45 -13.66 -7.13
N ALA A 27 -3.64 -12.63 -7.96
CA ALA A 27 -4.57 -12.69 -9.08
C ALA A 27 -4.14 -13.73 -10.12
N ASP A 28 -2.86 -13.75 -10.50
CA ASP A 28 -2.29 -14.72 -11.43
C ASP A 28 -2.43 -16.17 -10.93
N ALA A 29 -2.24 -16.39 -9.63
CA ALA A 29 -2.45 -17.69 -9.01
C ALA A 29 -3.91 -18.16 -9.12
N LEU A 30 -4.91 -17.25 -9.03
CA LEU A 30 -6.31 -17.59 -9.27
C LEU A 30 -6.57 -17.93 -10.76
N ALA A 31 -5.93 -17.22 -11.69
CA ALA A 31 -6.03 -17.57 -13.12
C ALA A 31 -5.41 -18.94 -13.41
N ALA A 32 -4.29 -19.27 -12.77
CA ALA A 32 -3.67 -20.60 -12.87
C ALA A 32 -4.60 -21.67 -12.29
N GLN A 33 -5.20 -21.44 -11.10
CA GLN A 33 -6.21 -22.35 -10.55
C GLN A 33 -7.37 -22.58 -11.51
N ALA A 34 -7.86 -21.51 -12.14
CA ALA A 34 -8.97 -21.60 -13.10
C ALA A 34 -8.60 -22.43 -14.34
N ARG A 35 -7.36 -22.25 -14.86
CA ARG A 35 -6.87 -23.02 -16.02
C ARG A 35 -6.69 -24.50 -15.73
N ASP A 36 -6.18 -24.80 -14.52
CA ASP A 36 -5.84 -26.18 -14.08
C ASP A 36 -7.03 -26.93 -13.45
N SER A 37 -8.18 -26.28 -13.29
CA SER A 37 -9.35 -26.91 -12.68
C SER A 37 -9.93 -28.04 -13.53
N ASP A 38 -10.13 -29.17 -12.92
CA ASP A 38 -10.83 -30.37 -13.47
C ASP A 38 -12.28 -30.51 -12.95
N ALA A 39 -12.83 -29.39 -12.38
CA ALA A 39 -14.19 -29.39 -11.86
C ALA A 39 -15.21 -29.80 -12.91
N ASP A 40 -16.15 -30.62 -12.50
CA ASP A 40 -17.22 -31.17 -13.36
C ASP A 40 -18.53 -30.37 -13.31
N SER A 41 -18.57 -29.37 -12.43
CA SER A 41 -19.75 -28.49 -12.24
C SER A 41 -19.37 -27.04 -11.88
N PRO A 42 -20.23 -26.09 -12.22
CA PRO A 42 -20.03 -24.68 -11.82
C PRO A 42 -19.85 -24.48 -10.31
N ALA A 43 -20.58 -25.24 -9.49
CA ALA A 43 -20.48 -25.17 -8.03
C ALA A 43 -19.11 -25.68 -7.54
N ALA A 44 -18.61 -26.79 -8.07
CA ALA A 44 -17.30 -27.32 -7.73
C ALA A 44 -16.18 -26.36 -8.15
N PHE A 45 -16.28 -25.77 -9.34
CA PHE A 45 -15.31 -24.78 -9.82
C PHE A 45 -15.23 -23.54 -8.91
N ARG A 46 -16.39 -22.97 -8.55
CA ARG A 46 -16.43 -21.82 -7.64
C ARG A 46 -15.82 -22.14 -6.28
N GLU A 47 -16.05 -23.36 -5.75
CA GLU A 47 -15.48 -23.78 -4.46
C GLU A 47 -13.96 -24.00 -4.53
N GLU A 48 -13.44 -24.48 -5.64
CA GLU A 48 -12.00 -24.56 -5.88
C GLU A 48 -11.35 -23.17 -5.87
N LEU A 49 -11.95 -22.17 -6.57
CA LEU A 49 -11.46 -20.79 -6.56
C LEU A 49 -11.51 -20.16 -5.16
N ARG A 50 -12.62 -20.38 -4.43
CA ARG A 50 -12.76 -19.88 -3.05
C ARG A 50 -11.71 -20.49 -2.13
N THR A 51 -11.41 -21.79 -2.30
CA THR A 51 -10.38 -22.50 -1.53
C THR A 51 -8.99 -21.94 -1.83
N ALA A 52 -8.67 -21.71 -3.10
CA ALA A 52 -7.42 -21.07 -3.50
C ALA A 52 -7.30 -19.64 -2.91
N ALA A 53 -8.37 -18.86 -2.98
CA ALA A 53 -8.40 -17.51 -2.42
C ALA A 53 -8.19 -17.51 -0.89
N ARG A 54 -8.85 -18.42 -0.16
CA ARG A 54 -8.63 -18.59 1.29
C ARG A 54 -7.17 -18.91 1.60
N ARG A 55 -6.58 -19.84 0.85
CA ARG A 55 -5.18 -20.26 1.01
C ARG A 55 -4.22 -19.07 0.82
N LEU A 56 -4.41 -18.27 -0.22
CA LEU A 56 -3.60 -17.08 -0.49
C LEU A 56 -3.80 -16.00 0.60
N ARG A 57 -5.04 -15.66 0.94
CA ARG A 57 -5.39 -14.65 1.95
C ARG A 57 -4.70 -14.91 3.29
N ASP A 58 -4.69 -16.17 3.73
CA ASP A 58 -4.21 -16.55 5.05
C ASP A 58 -2.68 -16.50 5.18
N THR A 59 -1.95 -16.27 4.08
CA THR A 59 -0.48 -16.17 4.08
C THR A 59 0.01 -14.87 4.72
N ARG A 60 -0.70 -13.75 4.49
CA ARG A 60 -0.31 -12.44 5.01
C ARG A 60 -1.53 -11.57 5.33
N PRO A 61 -2.20 -11.81 6.46
CA PRO A 61 -3.45 -11.14 6.84
C PRO A 61 -3.35 -9.60 6.93
N THR A 62 -2.16 -9.06 7.21
CA THR A 62 -1.91 -7.62 7.34
C THR A 62 -1.69 -6.90 6.01
N ALA A 63 -1.52 -7.64 4.90
CA ALA A 63 -1.32 -7.06 3.57
C ALA A 63 -2.66 -6.82 2.88
N VAL A 64 -3.24 -5.64 3.06
CA VAL A 64 -4.58 -5.24 2.56
C VAL A 64 -4.75 -5.44 1.05
N SER A 65 -3.69 -5.26 0.28
CA SER A 65 -3.71 -5.45 -1.18
C SER A 65 -4.06 -6.88 -1.60
N LEU A 66 -3.67 -7.86 -0.79
CA LEU A 66 -3.92 -9.28 -1.08
C LEU A 66 -5.43 -9.62 -1.06
N PRO A 67 -6.18 -9.42 0.05
CA PRO A 67 -7.62 -9.66 0.04
C PRO A 67 -8.37 -8.78 -0.97
N ASN A 68 -7.91 -7.56 -1.24
CA ASN A 68 -8.55 -6.69 -2.23
C ASN A 68 -8.41 -7.22 -3.66
N ALA A 69 -7.26 -7.76 -4.04
CA ALA A 69 -7.07 -8.41 -5.34
C ALA A 69 -7.96 -9.65 -5.50
N LEU A 70 -7.98 -10.50 -4.47
CA LEU A 70 -8.83 -11.70 -4.46
C LEU A 70 -10.32 -11.34 -4.54
N ARG A 71 -10.75 -10.30 -3.80
CA ARG A 71 -12.13 -9.80 -3.83
C ARG A 71 -12.50 -9.28 -5.22
N TYR A 72 -11.62 -8.50 -5.85
CA TYR A 72 -11.85 -8.00 -7.19
C TYR A 72 -12.08 -9.16 -8.17
N VAL A 73 -11.17 -10.12 -8.23
CA VAL A 73 -11.27 -11.24 -9.16
C VAL A 73 -12.53 -12.07 -8.90
N LEU A 74 -12.77 -12.46 -7.64
CA LEU A 74 -13.93 -13.33 -7.31
C LEU A 74 -15.28 -12.67 -7.57
N ASN A 75 -15.40 -11.35 -7.42
CA ASN A 75 -16.64 -10.62 -7.71
C ASN A 75 -16.94 -10.48 -9.21
N GLU A 76 -15.91 -10.57 -10.05
CA GLU A 76 -16.05 -10.47 -11.51
C GLU A 76 -16.28 -11.84 -12.17
N VAL A 77 -16.17 -12.95 -11.42
CA VAL A 77 -16.36 -14.32 -11.94
C VAL A 77 -17.83 -14.59 -12.20
N ASP A 78 -18.22 -14.69 -13.46
CA ASP A 78 -19.59 -14.94 -13.90
C ASP A 78 -19.66 -16.01 -14.99
N GLY A 79 -20.74 -16.81 -15.01
CA GLY A 79 -21.01 -17.86 -15.98
C GLY A 79 -21.88 -18.98 -15.43
N ASP A 80 -22.56 -19.68 -16.33
CA ASP A 80 -23.45 -20.81 -16.06
C ASP A 80 -22.77 -22.17 -16.32
N SER A 81 -21.61 -22.19 -16.96
CA SER A 81 -20.79 -23.38 -17.22
C SER A 81 -19.36 -23.23 -16.67
N VAL A 82 -18.67 -24.36 -16.48
CA VAL A 82 -17.26 -24.38 -16.06
C VAL A 82 -16.38 -23.62 -17.06
N GLU A 83 -16.66 -23.73 -18.35
CA GLU A 83 -15.90 -23.06 -19.41
C GLU A 83 -16.06 -21.54 -19.34
N GLU A 84 -17.30 -21.06 -19.15
CA GLU A 84 -17.58 -19.64 -18.98
C GLU A 84 -16.94 -19.07 -17.71
N LEU A 85 -17.04 -19.77 -16.58
CA LEU A 85 -16.42 -19.40 -15.33
C LEU A 85 -14.89 -19.32 -15.43
N ARG A 86 -14.28 -20.29 -16.12
CA ARG A 86 -12.84 -20.28 -16.39
C ARG A 86 -12.45 -19.08 -17.23
N ALA A 87 -13.17 -18.81 -18.32
CA ALA A 87 -12.90 -17.69 -19.21
C ALA A 87 -13.06 -16.35 -18.47
N SER A 88 -14.16 -16.16 -17.72
CA SER A 88 -14.42 -14.94 -16.97
C SER A 88 -13.39 -14.72 -15.85
N THR A 89 -12.89 -15.77 -15.20
CA THR A 89 -11.83 -15.67 -14.19
C THR A 89 -10.53 -15.14 -14.82
N VAL A 90 -10.10 -15.72 -15.92
CA VAL A 90 -8.88 -15.29 -16.62
C VAL A 90 -9.02 -13.86 -17.10
N GLU A 91 -10.15 -13.48 -17.69
CA GLU A 91 -10.43 -12.12 -18.15
C GLU A 91 -10.46 -11.12 -16.99
N ALA A 92 -11.02 -11.49 -15.84
CA ALA A 92 -11.02 -10.64 -14.64
C ALA A 92 -9.59 -10.38 -14.14
N VAL A 93 -8.73 -11.40 -14.15
CA VAL A 93 -7.31 -11.26 -13.77
C VAL A 93 -6.57 -10.37 -14.77
N ASP A 94 -6.73 -10.58 -16.06
CA ASP A 94 -6.08 -9.77 -17.10
C ASP A 94 -6.49 -8.28 -16.99
N ARG A 95 -7.78 -8.01 -16.75
CA ARG A 95 -8.27 -6.64 -16.50
C ARG A 95 -7.66 -6.04 -15.23
N PHE A 96 -7.64 -6.82 -14.15
CA PHE A 96 -7.05 -6.37 -12.88
C PHE A 96 -5.58 -6.01 -13.02
N CYS A 97 -4.76 -6.87 -13.62
CA CYS A 97 -3.34 -6.62 -13.84
C CYS A 97 -3.11 -5.40 -14.74
N THR A 98 -3.89 -5.24 -15.82
CA THR A 98 -3.83 -4.07 -16.69
C THR A 98 -4.17 -2.77 -15.95
N GLN A 99 -5.18 -2.79 -15.07
CA GLN A 99 -5.52 -1.62 -14.24
C GLN A 99 -4.42 -1.32 -13.22
N LEU A 100 -3.85 -2.35 -12.63
CA LEU A 100 -2.77 -2.23 -11.64
C LEU A 100 -1.50 -1.61 -12.25
N GLU A 101 -1.13 -2.01 -13.46
CA GLU A 101 0.01 -1.45 -14.21
C GLU A 101 -0.14 0.06 -14.47
N ARG A 102 -1.36 0.52 -14.73
CA ARG A 102 -1.65 1.93 -15.02
C ARG A 102 -1.87 2.76 -13.76
N ALA A 103 -2.29 2.12 -12.68
CA ALA A 103 -2.71 2.83 -11.46
C ALA A 103 -1.61 3.73 -10.89
N GLN A 104 -0.34 3.31 -10.97
CA GLN A 104 0.77 4.11 -10.47
C GLN A 104 1.00 5.37 -11.31
N ASP A 105 0.94 5.26 -12.64
CA ASP A 105 1.13 6.39 -13.57
C ASP A 105 -0.04 7.38 -13.45
N ASP A 106 -1.28 6.87 -13.41
CA ASP A 106 -2.49 7.68 -13.24
C ASP A 106 -2.46 8.43 -11.89
N LEU A 107 -2.08 7.75 -10.80
CA LEU A 107 -1.91 8.35 -9.49
C LEU A 107 -0.81 9.41 -9.52
N GLY A 108 0.31 9.12 -10.16
CA GLY A 108 1.44 10.04 -10.31
C GLY A 108 1.01 11.33 -10.99
N ALA A 109 0.33 11.23 -12.13
CA ALA A 109 -0.18 12.37 -12.88
C ALA A 109 -1.17 13.23 -12.05
N ILE A 110 -2.07 12.57 -11.29
CA ILE A 110 -3.00 13.27 -10.40
C ILE A 110 -2.26 13.97 -9.26
N GLY A 111 -1.27 13.31 -8.64
CA GLY A 111 -0.48 13.86 -7.54
C GLY A 111 0.42 15.01 -7.97
N ALA A 112 1.01 14.92 -9.16
CA ALA A 112 1.86 15.97 -9.75
C ALA A 112 1.13 17.31 -9.88
N ASN A 113 -0.19 17.30 -10.08
CA ASN A 113 -0.99 18.53 -10.15
C ASN A 113 -1.01 19.35 -8.84
N ARG A 114 -0.62 18.74 -7.70
CA ARG A 114 -0.49 19.48 -6.43
C ARG A 114 0.88 20.09 -6.22
N LEU A 115 1.89 19.57 -6.89
CA LEU A 115 3.25 20.05 -6.82
C LEU A 115 3.44 21.21 -7.80
N ARG A 116 4.09 22.27 -7.34
CA ARG A 116 4.42 23.46 -8.13
C ARG A 116 5.89 23.43 -8.51
N ASP A 117 6.22 24.18 -9.52
CA ASP A 117 7.61 24.43 -9.87
C ASP A 117 8.35 25.16 -8.73
N GLY A 118 9.47 24.62 -8.31
CA GLY A 118 10.27 25.09 -7.20
C GLY A 118 9.84 24.59 -5.81
N ASP A 119 8.84 23.70 -5.71
CA ASP A 119 8.42 23.16 -4.42
C ASP A 119 9.49 22.27 -3.77
N THR A 120 9.63 22.38 -2.46
CA THR A 120 10.38 21.45 -1.60
C THR A 120 9.41 20.50 -0.92
N ILE A 121 9.59 19.19 -1.13
CA ILE A 121 8.83 18.15 -0.45
C ILE A 121 9.60 17.57 0.72
N MET A 122 8.90 17.13 1.77
CA MET A 122 9.46 16.23 2.78
C MET A 122 8.79 14.87 2.68
N THR A 123 9.61 13.80 2.64
CA THR A 123 9.11 12.43 2.56
C THR A 123 9.71 11.51 3.62
N HIS A 124 9.03 10.39 3.87
CA HIS A 124 9.37 9.40 4.87
C HIS A 124 9.16 7.99 4.32
N CYS A 125 10.11 7.09 4.55
CA CYS A 125 10.15 5.75 4.01
C CYS A 125 10.44 5.72 2.49
N HIS A 126 10.09 4.63 1.85
CA HIS A 126 10.14 4.47 0.41
C HIS A 126 8.75 4.07 -0.09
N SER A 127 8.15 4.92 -0.91
CA SER A 127 6.84 4.69 -1.50
C SER A 127 6.90 4.96 -2.99
N THR A 128 6.65 3.93 -3.78
CA THR A 128 6.57 4.05 -5.26
C THR A 128 5.43 4.97 -5.68
N ASP A 129 4.29 4.96 -4.96
CA ASP A 129 3.17 5.85 -5.23
C ASP A 129 3.51 7.33 -4.98
N ALA A 130 4.21 7.62 -3.87
CA ALA A 130 4.65 8.98 -3.58
C ALA A 130 5.71 9.45 -4.59
N LEU A 131 6.64 8.58 -4.97
CA LEU A 131 7.67 8.90 -5.95
C LEU A 131 7.09 9.08 -7.36
N ALA A 132 6.05 8.33 -7.74
CA ALA A 132 5.36 8.55 -9.02
C ALA A 132 4.79 9.97 -9.15
N CYS A 133 4.33 10.58 -8.05
CA CYS A 133 3.89 11.98 -8.06
C CYS A 133 5.06 12.95 -8.36
N VAL A 134 6.25 12.65 -7.83
CA VAL A 134 7.45 13.46 -8.10
C VAL A 134 7.92 13.26 -9.53
N GLU A 135 8.02 12.00 -9.99
CA GLU A 135 8.43 11.65 -11.35
C GLU A 135 7.54 12.36 -12.39
N ALA A 136 6.22 12.26 -12.25
CA ALA A 136 5.28 12.96 -13.13
C ALA A 136 5.41 14.50 -13.06
N ALA A 137 5.74 15.07 -11.90
CA ALA A 137 5.99 16.51 -11.79
C ALA A 137 7.27 16.92 -12.54
N LEU A 138 8.32 16.09 -12.48
CA LEU A 138 9.56 16.32 -13.23
C LEU A 138 9.35 16.17 -14.74
N ASP A 139 8.54 15.20 -15.18
CA ASP A 139 8.15 15.02 -16.58
C ASP A 139 7.36 16.21 -17.12
N ASP A 140 6.56 16.87 -16.27
CA ASP A 140 5.88 18.13 -16.55
C ASP A 140 6.84 19.34 -16.61
N GLY A 141 8.14 19.13 -16.37
CA GLY A 141 9.19 20.16 -16.41
C GLY A 141 9.29 21.00 -15.13
N LYS A 142 8.74 20.53 -14.00
CA LYS A 142 8.85 21.21 -12.71
C LYS A 142 10.18 20.88 -12.04
N GLU A 143 10.75 21.84 -11.34
CA GLU A 143 11.91 21.64 -10.46
C GLU A 143 11.39 21.32 -9.06
N ILE A 144 11.85 20.21 -8.47
CA ILE A 144 11.46 19.75 -7.13
C ILE A 144 12.72 19.54 -6.30
N GLU A 145 12.69 19.95 -5.03
CA GLU A 145 13.69 19.59 -4.04
C GLU A 145 13.10 18.66 -2.98
N ALA A 146 13.93 17.83 -2.34
CA ALA A 146 13.44 16.86 -1.37
C ALA A 146 14.23 16.85 -0.06
N VAL A 147 13.51 16.87 1.06
CA VAL A 147 14.01 16.51 2.38
C VAL A 147 13.56 15.09 2.69
N VAL A 148 14.50 14.16 2.85
CA VAL A 148 14.22 12.73 3.03
C VAL A 148 14.61 12.31 4.44
N LYS A 149 13.66 11.76 5.21
CA LYS A 149 13.96 11.14 6.50
C LYS A 149 14.64 9.78 6.30
N GLU A 150 15.64 9.47 7.14
CA GLU A 150 16.40 8.20 7.01
C GLU A 150 15.54 6.94 7.17
N THR A 151 14.50 7.02 7.99
CA THR A 151 13.51 5.95 8.27
C THR A 151 14.12 4.75 8.99
N ARG A 152 14.46 4.95 10.28
CA ARG A 152 14.89 3.86 11.16
C ARG A 152 13.75 2.85 11.38
N PRO A 153 14.06 1.54 11.68
CA PRO A 153 15.41 0.96 11.75
C PRO A 153 16.01 0.57 10.41
N ARG A 154 15.20 0.26 9.37
CA ARG A 154 15.64 -0.33 8.08
C ARG A 154 16.22 0.67 7.08
N LYS A 155 16.16 1.96 7.36
CA LYS A 155 16.72 3.05 6.52
C LYS A 155 16.16 3.08 5.08
N GLN A 156 14.86 2.83 4.90
CA GLN A 156 14.23 2.89 3.57
C GLN A 156 14.31 4.28 2.93
N GLY A 157 14.47 5.35 3.70
CA GLY A 157 14.75 6.69 3.17
C GLY A 157 16.00 6.76 2.29
N HIS A 158 16.99 5.88 2.52
CA HIS A 158 18.18 5.80 1.66
C HIS A 158 17.83 5.34 0.23
N ILE A 159 16.84 4.43 0.08
CA ILE A 159 16.36 3.97 -1.23
C ILE A 159 15.69 5.14 -1.96
N THR A 160 14.81 5.87 -1.26
CA THR A 160 14.15 7.06 -1.79
C THR A 160 15.14 8.15 -2.21
N ALA A 161 16.12 8.45 -1.34
CA ALA A 161 17.13 9.44 -1.66
C ALA A 161 17.97 9.05 -2.89
N LYS A 162 18.33 7.76 -3.01
CA LYS A 162 19.05 7.25 -4.19
C LYS A 162 18.23 7.46 -5.46
N GLN A 163 16.96 7.06 -5.47
CA GLN A 163 16.09 7.20 -6.64
C GLN A 163 15.88 8.66 -7.04
N LEU A 164 15.61 9.55 -6.07
CA LEU A 164 15.50 10.98 -6.34
C LEU A 164 16.79 11.57 -6.93
N ARG A 165 17.97 11.11 -6.48
CA ARG A 165 19.25 11.53 -7.04
C ARG A 165 19.49 10.99 -8.45
N GLU A 166 18.95 9.82 -8.79
CA GLU A 166 18.98 9.28 -10.17
C GLU A 166 18.13 10.13 -11.12
N TRP A 167 17.14 10.86 -10.60
CA TRP A 167 16.33 11.84 -11.34
C TRP A 167 16.86 13.28 -11.23
N ASP A 168 18.09 13.48 -10.75
CA ASP A 168 18.74 14.77 -10.56
C ASP A 168 18.05 15.71 -9.54
N VAL A 169 17.11 15.22 -8.73
CA VAL A 169 16.47 15.99 -7.66
C VAL A 169 17.48 16.30 -6.55
N PRO A 170 17.62 17.57 -6.12
CA PRO A 170 18.41 17.89 -4.94
C PRO A 170 17.81 17.25 -3.68
N VAL A 171 18.63 16.54 -2.90
CA VAL A 171 18.16 15.81 -1.72
C VAL A 171 18.95 16.25 -0.48
N THR A 172 18.21 16.63 0.57
CA THR A 172 18.71 16.76 1.93
C THR A 172 18.24 15.59 2.77
N MET A 173 19.14 14.74 3.24
CA MET A 173 18.81 13.63 4.14
C MET A 173 18.90 14.06 5.60
N VAL A 174 17.89 13.69 6.40
CA VAL A 174 17.80 14.01 7.82
C VAL A 174 17.48 12.80 8.67
N VAL A 175 17.96 12.79 9.91
CA VAL A 175 17.53 11.79 10.90
C VAL A 175 16.05 11.99 11.23
N ASP A 176 15.35 10.91 11.58
CA ASP A 176 13.89 10.92 11.72
C ASP A 176 13.34 12.01 12.65
N ASN A 177 13.98 12.24 13.79
CA ASN A 177 13.53 13.22 14.78
C ASN A 177 13.90 14.68 14.44
N ALA A 178 14.68 14.92 13.38
CA ALA A 178 15.03 16.25 12.94
C ALA A 178 13.97 16.90 12.02
N ALA A 179 12.95 16.17 11.58
CA ALA A 179 11.98 16.62 10.60
C ALA A 179 11.40 18.02 10.91
N ARG A 180 10.98 18.26 12.16
CA ARG A 180 10.38 19.53 12.58
C ARG A 180 11.26 20.75 12.31
N ARG A 181 12.59 20.60 12.35
CA ARG A 181 13.55 21.68 12.10
C ARG A 181 13.48 22.19 10.65
N TYR A 182 13.16 21.29 9.70
CA TYR A 182 13.22 21.59 8.27
C TYR A 182 11.83 21.90 7.67
N LEU A 183 10.74 21.74 8.43
CA LEU A 183 9.39 21.95 7.92
C LEU A 183 9.09 23.41 7.54
N ASP A 184 9.82 24.38 8.07
CA ASP A 184 9.64 25.78 7.70
C ASP A 184 10.08 26.08 6.25
N ASP A 185 10.93 25.22 5.67
CA ASP A 185 11.44 25.30 4.30
C ASP A 185 10.78 24.26 3.36
N VAL A 186 9.68 23.64 3.79
CA VAL A 186 8.97 22.57 3.05
C VAL A 186 7.58 23.03 2.67
N ASP A 187 7.22 22.86 1.39
CA ASP A 187 5.90 23.21 0.85
C ASP A 187 4.87 22.10 1.06
N HIS A 188 5.29 20.84 0.97
CA HIS A 188 4.42 19.67 1.14
C HIS A 188 5.13 18.53 1.87
N VAL A 189 4.42 17.86 2.77
CA VAL A 189 4.76 16.51 3.17
C VAL A 189 4.07 15.55 2.19
N LEU A 190 4.84 14.69 1.53
CA LEU A 190 4.37 13.69 0.58
C LEU A 190 4.83 12.30 1.05
N VAL A 191 3.89 11.46 1.43
CA VAL A 191 4.14 10.08 1.90
C VAL A 191 3.22 9.08 1.22
N GLY A 192 3.59 7.80 1.28
CA GLY A 192 2.71 6.71 0.89
C GLY A 192 1.79 6.25 2.02
N ALA A 193 1.12 5.13 1.78
CA ALA A 193 0.40 4.37 2.79
C ALA A 193 0.58 2.86 2.58
N ASP A 194 0.52 2.10 3.66
CA ASP A 194 0.39 0.65 3.63
C ASP A 194 -1.09 0.25 3.61
N SER A 195 -1.94 0.98 4.33
CA SER A 195 -3.40 0.87 4.22
C SER A 195 -4.10 2.16 4.66
N ILE A 196 -5.37 2.31 4.24
CA ILE A 196 -6.23 3.44 4.60
C ILE A 196 -7.56 2.87 5.11
N ALA A 197 -7.91 3.18 6.36
CA ALA A 197 -9.15 2.75 6.99
C ALA A 197 -10.38 3.55 6.48
N ALA A 198 -11.59 3.06 6.73
CA ALA A 198 -12.82 3.68 6.23
C ALA A 198 -13.08 5.08 6.82
N ASP A 199 -12.54 5.40 7.99
CA ASP A 199 -12.59 6.75 8.57
C ASP A 199 -11.54 7.72 7.98
N GLY A 200 -10.74 7.27 7.02
CA GLY A 200 -9.63 8.04 6.42
C GLY A 200 -8.34 8.03 7.22
N SER A 201 -8.26 7.25 8.30
CA SER A 201 -6.99 7.04 9.02
C SER A 201 -5.98 6.33 8.12
N VAL A 202 -4.74 6.80 8.12
CA VAL A 202 -3.66 6.29 7.29
C VAL A 202 -2.71 5.46 8.13
N VAL A 203 -2.52 4.21 7.75
CA VAL A 203 -1.48 3.32 8.30
C VAL A 203 -0.27 3.38 7.38
N ASN A 204 0.86 3.76 7.92
CA ASN A 204 2.11 3.83 7.17
C ASN A 204 3.30 3.60 8.09
N LYS A 205 4.50 3.56 7.51
CA LYS A 205 5.76 3.38 8.24
C LYS A 205 5.81 4.22 9.51
N VAL A 206 6.19 3.58 10.64
CA VAL A 206 6.36 4.25 11.95
C VAL A 206 7.15 5.55 11.81
N GLY A 207 6.65 6.63 12.41
CA GLY A 207 7.18 8.00 12.28
C GLY A 207 6.40 8.88 11.29
N THR A 208 5.44 8.32 10.54
CA THR A 208 4.53 9.09 9.67
C THR A 208 3.58 9.95 10.49
N SER A 209 2.98 9.39 11.53
CA SER A 209 2.04 10.12 12.40
C SER A 209 2.71 11.32 13.09
N MET A 210 3.93 11.14 13.62
CA MET A 210 4.67 12.26 14.22
C MET A 210 5.07 13.33 13.19
N LEU A 211 5.40 12.93 11.97
CA LEU A 211 5.66 13.87 10.88
C LEU A 211 4.40 14.69 10.55
N ALA A 212 3.25 14.02 10.41
CA ALA A 212 1.99 14.69 10.09
C ALA A 212 1.55 15.68 11.20
N VAL A 213 1.70 15.32 12.47
CA VAL A 213 1.46 16.21 13.61
C VAL A 213 2.37 17.44 13.55
N SER A 214 3.67 17.25 13.28
CA SER A 214 4.63 18.34 13.18
C SER A 214 4.36 19.24 11.98
N ALA A 215 3.98 18.67 10.84
CA ALA A 215 3.59 19.41 9.64
C ALA A 215 2.35 20.27 9.90
N ARG A 216 1.33 19.72 10.55
CA ARG A 216 0.11 20.45 10.93
C ARG A 216 0.41 21.66 11.81
N GLU A 217 1.31 21.51 12.80
CA GLU A 217 1.74 22.64 13.66
C GLU A 217 2.43 23.74 12.86
N ARG A 218 3.15 23.38 11.79
CA ARG A 218 3.86 24.32 10.92
C ARG A 218 3.02 24.85 9.75
N GLY A 219 1.80 24.37 9.60
CA GLY A 219 0.93 24.75 8.48
C GLY A 219 1.35 24.15 7.14
N VAL A 220 2.18 23.10 7.16
CA VAL A 220 2.61 22.37 5.96
C VAL A 220 1.58 21.30 5.63
N PRO A 221 0.99 21.30 4.43
CA PRO A 221 0.00 20.31 4.05
C PRO A 221 0.61 18.91 3.91
N VAL A 222 -0.16 17.90 4.34
CA VAL A 222 0.20 16.49 4.27
C VAL A 222 -0.61 15.80 3.16
N MET A 223 0.08 15.34 2.15
CA MET A 223 -0.47 14.57 1.04
C MET A 223 -0.06 13.11 1.16
N VAL A 224 -1.03 12.21 1.09
CA VAL A 224 -0.83 10.75 1.09
C VAL A 224 -1.13 10.20 -0.29
N ALA A 225 -0.14 9.59 -0.93
CA ALA A 225 -0.28 8.96 -2.23
C ALA A 225 -0.43 7.44 -2.06
N ALA A 226 -1.56 6.89 -2.46
CA ALA A 226 -1.84 5.47 -2.30
C ALA A 226 -2.86 5.00 -3.33
N GLN A 227 -2.54 3.93 -4.06
CA GLN A 227 -3.50 3.27 -4.95
C GLN A 227 -4.72 2.77 -4.17
N THR A 228 -5.89 2.73 -4.82
CA THR A 228 -7.15 2.26 -4.20
C THR A 228 -7.05 0.82 -3.70
N LEU A 229 -6.11 0.04 -4.20
CA LEU A 229 -5.77 -1.30 -3.71
C LEU A 229 -5.40 -1.34 -2.22
N LYS A 230 -4.95 -0.20 -1.66
CA LYS A 230 -4.59 -0.04 -0.25
C LYS A 230 -5.74 0.41 0.64
N LEU A 231 -6.92 0.61 0.10
CA LEU A 231 -8.13 0.89 0.86
C LEU A 231 -8.57 -0.35 1.64
N HIS A 232 -8.84 -0.19 2.94
CA HIS A 232 -9.18 -1.28 3.85
C HIS A 232 -10.67 -1.19 4.27
N PRO A 233 -11.61 -1.71 3.47
CA PRO A 233 -13.04 -1.57 3.72
C PRO A 233 -13.50 -2.29 4.99
N ASP A 234 -12.79 -3.33 5.42
CA ASP A 234 -13.13 -4.13 6.61
C ASP A 234 -12.71 -3.45 7.92
N THR A 235 -11.93 -2.35 7.85
CA THR A 235 -11.47 -1.61 9.01
C THR A 235 -12.16 -0.26 9.10
N LEU A 236 -13.09 -0.13 10.04
CA LEU A 236 -13.90 1.09 10.21
C LEU A 236 -13.07 2.28 10.69
N THR A 237 -12.10 2.04 11.56
CA THR A 237 -11.24 3.09 12.13
C THR A 237 -9.80 2.63 12.23
N GLY A 238 -8.86 3.58 12.15
CA GLY A 238 -7.44 3.28 12.31
C GLY A 238 -7.07 2.64 13.66
N HIS A 239 -7.89 2.82 14.69
CA HIS A 239 -7.66 2.23 16.02
C HIS A 239 -7.84 0.71 16.07
N THR A 240 -8.50 0.11 15.10
CA THR A 240 -8.74 -1.33 15.02
C THR A 240 -7.76 -2.05 14.10
N VAL A 241 -6.82 -1.32 13.50
CA VAL A 241 -5.76 -1.91 12.68
C VAL A 241 -4.75 -2.64 13.56
N GLU A 242 -4.50 -3.89 13.26
CA GLU A 242 -3.42 -4.64 13.88
C GLU A 242 -2.07 -4.17 13.33
N ILE A 243 -1.18 -3.73 14.22
CA ILE A 243 0.16 -3.25 13.85
C ILE A 243 1.15 -4.40 13.88
N GLU A 244 1.78 -4.66 12.75
CA GLU A 244 2.84 -5.65 12.60
C GLU A 244 4.05 -5.28 13.47
N MET A 245 4.44 -6.19 14.36
CA MET A 245 5.67 -6.08 15.15
C MET A 245 6.80 -6.79 14.40
N ARG A 246 7.96 -6.15 14.34
CA ARG A 246 9.14 -6.66 13.64
C ARG A 246 10.21 -7.13 14.62
N ASP A 247 11.25 -7.78 14.08
CA ASP A 247 12.33 -8.32 14.87
C ASP A 247 13.01 -7.23 15.72
N GLU A 248 13.20 -7.51 17.01
CA GLU A 248 13.82 -6.61 17.96
C GLU A 248 15.28 -6.31 17.60
N THR A 249 15.97 -7.24 16.92
CA THR A 249 17.37 -7.09 16.52
C THR A 249 17.58 -5.99 15.46
N GLU A 250 16.53 -5.57 14.77
CA GLU A 250 16.59 -4.41 13.88
C GLU A 250 16.80 -3.09 14.63
N VAL A 251 16.35 -3.03 15.89
CA VAL A 251 16.45 -1.85 16.75
C VAL A 251 17.70 -1.95 17.64
N LEU A 252 17.93 -3.10 18.23
CA LEU A 252 18.99 -3.37 19.20
C LEU A 252 19.65 -4.71 18.86
N SER A 253 20.89 -4.68 18.36
CA SER A 253 21.65 -5.89 18.06
C SER A 253 21.97 -6.70 19.33
N ASP A 254 22.30 -7.98 19.16
CA ASP A 254 22.69 -8.85 20.26
C ASP A 254 23.90 -8.30 21.05
N GLU A 255 24.85 -7.67 20.35
CA GLU A 255 26.02 -7.05 20.97
C GLU A 255 25.62 -5.85 21.84
N GLU A 256 24.77 -4.95 21.30
CA GLU A 256 24.26 -3.80 22.05
C GLU A 256 23.39 -4.25 23.24
N ARG A 257 22.58 -5.30 23.08
CA ARG A 257 21.79 -5.89 24.17
C ARG A 257 22.68 -6.46 25.27
N ALA A 258 23.79 -7.10 24.91
CA ALA A 258 24.74 -7.61 25.88
C ALA A 258 25.41 -6.50 26.71
N ASP A 259 25.61 -5.32 26.14
CA ASP A 259 26.18 -4.15 26.83
C ASP A 259 25.14 -3.41 27.70
N ILE A 260 23.92 -3.21 27.16
CA ILE A 260 22.85 -2.49 27.87
C ILE A 260 22.23 -3.31 29.00
N GLY A 261 22.12 -4.63 28.82
CA GLY A 261 21.47 -5.55 29.77
C GLY A 261 20.02 -5.86 29.39
N ASP A 262 19.24 -6.34 30.39
CA ASP A 262 17.86 -6.77 30.19
C ASP A 262 16.93 -5.56 29.94
N VAL A 263 16.50 -5.39 28.67
CA VAL A 263 15.61 -4.33 28.24
C VAL A 263 14.57 -4.88 27.27
N THR A 264 13.31 -4.46 27.42
CA THR A 264 12.26 -4.78 26.45
C THR A 264 12.42 -3.88 25.23
N VAL A 265 12.40 -4.47 24.05
CA VAL A 265 12.46 -3.77 22.76
C VAL A 265 11.14 -3.93 22.03
N GLU A 266 10.55 -2.81 21.61
CA GLU A 266 9.34 -2.75 20.80
C GLU A 266 9.71 -2.21 19.42
N ASN A 267 9.34 -2.94 18.35
CA ASN A 267 9.63 -2.55 16.96
C ASN A 267 8.36 -2.58 16.11
N PRO A 268 7.42 -1.65 16.30
CA PRO A 268 6.24 -1.54 15.43
C PRO A 268 6.66 -1.12 14.02
N ALA A 269 6.18 -1.84 13.00
CA ALA A 269 6.48 -1.52 11.62
C ALA A 269 5.79 -0.23 11.16
N PHE A 270 4.59 0.03 11.69
CA PHE A 270 3.70 1.09 11.25
C PHE A 270 3.17 1.92 12.41
N ASP A 271 2.68 3.11 12.09
CA ASP A 271 1.83 3.90 12.98
C ASP A 271 0.54 4.33 12.25
N VAL A 272 -0.39 4.87 13.02
CA VAL A 272 -1.70 5.32 12.51
C VAL A 272 -1.75 6.85 12.57
N THR A 273 -1.97 7.46 11.41
CA THR A 273 -2.18 8.91 11.30
C THR A 273 -3.69 9.19 11.22
N PRO A 274 -4.28 9.86 12.22
CA PRO A 274 -5.68 10.25 12.18
C PRO A 274 -5.99 11.18 11.00
N PRO A 275 -7.20 11.12 10.41
CA PRO A 275 -7.57 11.87 9.21
C PRO A 275 -7.41 13.40 9.37
N ARG A 276 -7.58 13.95 10.58
CA ARG A 276 -7.40 15.40 10.85
C ARG A 276 -5.98 15.93 10.59
N TYR A 277 -4.98 15.07 10.41
CA TYR A 277 -3.60 15.43 10.10
C TYR A 277 -3.23 15.21 8.63
N VAL A 278 -4.18 14.78 7.81
CA VAL A 278 -4.01 14.54 6.38
C VAL A 278 -4.87 15.54 5.60
N ASP A 279 -4.28 16.24 4.65
CA ASP A 279 -4.98 17.26 3.85
C ASP A 279 -5.57 16.68 2.55
N ALA A 280 -4.93 15.65 2.00
CA ALA A 280 -5.44 14.96 0.82
C ALA A 280 -4.91 13.53 0.72
N ILE A 281 -5.77 12.64 0.23
CA ILE A 281 -5.42 11.30 -0.25
C ILE A 281 -5.50 11.33 -1.76
N VAL A 282 -4.37 11.04 -2.42
CA VAL A 282 -4.22 10.98 -3.87
C VAL A 282 -4.24 9.51 -4.29
N THR A 283 -5.14 9.19 -5.21
CA THR A 283 -5.28 7.85 -5.79
C THR A 283 -5.32 7.96 -7.32
N GLU A 284 -5.28 6.83 -8.02
CA GLU A 284 -5.51 6.75 -9.46
C GLU A 284 -6.95 7.15 -9.88
N ARG A 285 -7.85 7.29 -8.91
CA ARG A 285 -9.24 7.70 -9.11
C ARG A 285 -9.48 9.18 -8.86
N GLY A 286 -8.50 9.89 -8.34
CA GLY A 286 -8.59 11.31 -8.01
C GLY A 286 -7.99 11.66 -6.65
N GLN A 287 -8.22 12.90 -6.25
CA GLN A 287 -7.83 13.42 -4.94
C GLN A 287 -9.05 13.54 -4.05
N PHE A 288 -8.92 13.07 -2.82
CA PHE A 288 -10.02 13.03 -1.86
C PHE A 288 -9.58 13.60 -0.52
N PRO A 289 -10.44 14.39 0.16
CA PRO A 289 -10.26 14.62 1.58
C PRO A 289 -10.41 13.28 2.32
N PRO A 290 -9.68 13.04 3.42
CA PRO A 290 -9.67 11.74 4.10
C PRO A 290 -11.06 11.20 4.46
N GLU A 291 -11.97 12.07 4.88
CA GLU A 291 -13.36 11.72 5.23
C GLU A 291 -14.21 11.23 4.05
N SER A 292 -13.78 11.49 2.82
CA SER A 292 -14.50 11.05 1.60
C SER A 292 -14.06 9.66 1.11
N VAL A 293 -13.00 9.09 1.68
CA VAL A 293 -12.46 7.78 1.27
C VAL A 293 -13.49 6.66 1.43
N VAL A 294 -14.36 6.75 2.43
CA VAL A 294 -15.44 5.77 2.63
C VAL A 294 -16.38 5.68 1.42
N THR A 295 -16.63 6.80 0.72
CA THR A 295 -17.46 6.80 -0.49
C THR A 295 -16.76 6.04 -1.62
N LEU A 296 -15.46 6.30 -1.81
CA LEU A 296 -14.66 5.58 -2.79
C LEU A 296 -14.60 4.07 -2.49
N MET A 297 -14.49 3.69 -1.22
CA MET A 297 -14.52 2.28 -0.81
C MET A 297 -15.85 1.61 -1.14
N ARG A 298 -16.99 2.30 -0.91
CA ARG A 298 -18.33 1.79 -1.25
C ARG A 298 -18.52 1.62 -2.74
N GLU A 299 -18.05 2.58 -3.54
CA GLU A 299 -18.11 2.49 -5.00
C GLU A 299 -17.29 1.30 -5.54
N GLN A 300 -16.15 1.01 -4.94
CA GLN A 300 -15.23 -0.02 -5.42
C GLN A 300 -15.54 -1.43 -4.88
N TYR A 301 -15.96 -1.52 -3.62
CA TYR A 301 -16.14 -2.80 -2.93
C TYR A 301 -17.61 -3.10 -2.54
N GLY A 302 -18.55 -2.18 -2.83
CA GLY A 302 -19.95 -2.30 -2.44
C GLY A 302 -20.22 -1.86 -0.99
N GLU A 303 -21.50 -1.89 -0.59
CA GLU A 303 -21.93 -1.50 0.77
C GLU A 303 -21.67 -2.58 1.84
N GLY A 304 -21.31 -3.80 1.43
CA GLY A 304 -21.09 -4.93 2.33
C GLY A 304 -19.64 -5.36 2.38
N THR A 305 -19.19 -5.73 3.57
CA THR A 305 -17.92 -6.43 3.80
C THR A 305 -18.07 -7.91 3.41
N SER A 306 -18.61 -8.20 2.20
CA SER A 306 -18.74 -9.57 1.76
C SER A 306 -17.35 -10.18 1.54
N GLU A 307 -17.10 -11.29 2.20
CA GLU A 307 -15.94 -12.12 1.95
C GLU A 307 -16.29 -13.13 0.84
N PRO A 308 -15.98 -12.87 -0.44
CA PRO A 308 -16.41 -13.74 -1.55
C PRO A 308 -15.80 -15.15 -1.48
N TRP A 309 -14.80 -15.32 -0.64
CA TRP A 309 -14.20 -16.62 -0.32
C TRP A 309 -14.87 -17.35 0.86
N ALA A 310 -15.82 -16.74 1.56
CA ALA A 310 -16.56 -17.41 2.63
C ALA A 310 -17.39 -18.56 2.06
N ALA A 311 -17.58 -19.64 2.84
CA ALA A 311 -18.51 -20.68 2.49
C ALA A 311 -19.95 -20.14 2.58
N GLU A 312 -20.79 -20.53 1.62
CA GLU A 312 -22.23 -20.26 1.66
C GLU A 312 -22.90 -20.96 2.83
#